data_51bbe6a8934c827bbe41594040a4268e
#
_entry.id   51bbe6a8934c827bbe41594040a4268e
#
_cell.length_a   1.000
_cell.length_b   1.000
_cell.length_c   1.000
_cell.angle_alpha   90.00
_cell.angle_beta   90.00
_cell.angle_gamma   90.00
#
_symmetry.space_group_name_H-M   'P 1'
#
loop_
_entity.id
_entity.type
_entity.pdbx_description
1 polymer ?
#
loop_
_entity_poly.entity_id
_entity_poly.type
_entity_poly.pdbx_seq_one_letter_code
_entity_poly.pdbx_strand_id
1 'polypeptide(L)'
;VTETAGDIGGPPLAAGPRNPGAPEFPRLIQALRLLQERVTAADPPSDVVTEAAETLEKLSATLEPFSVSEAEQVAGHRLDLPGRGQALLPPYEVAEWDEHHVLAHVRLTRFYLGRNAAHGGVLCLLFDEILGRLANTGPSLARTAYLHVNYRGVTPIGPRLRLEASVDRVEGRKCFVSGRLHDGDTLTADAEGLFVSLLPGQP
;
A
#
# COMPACT_ATOMS: atom_id res chain seq x y z
N VAL A 1 12.98 23.78 -1.32
CA VAL A 1 11.72 23.84 -2.08
C VAL A 1 10.87 22.73 -1.52
N THR A 2 9.89 23.08 -0.66
CA THR A 2 8.89 22.17 -0.11
C THR A 2 7.87 21.89 -1.21
N GLU A 3 7.95 20.72 -1.85
CA GLU A 3 6.84 20.19 -2.61
C GLU A 3 5.69 19.89 -1.64
N THR A 4 4.63 20.63 -1.77
CA THR A 4 3.35 20.35 -1.13
C THR A 4 2.89 18.96 -1.62
N ALA A 5 2.63 18.06 -0.67
CA ALA A 5 2.01 16.78 -0.95
C ALA A 5 0.73 17.03 -1.75
N GLY A 6 0.71 16.59 -3.01
CA GLY A 6 -0.45 16.68 -3.87
C GLY A 6 -1.61 15.93 -3.24
N ASP A 7 -2.79 16.48 -3.39
CA ASP A 7 -4.06 15.85 -3.02
C ASP A 7 -4.12 14.46 -3.65
N ILE A 8 -4.03 13.42 -2.82
CA ILE A 8 -4.12 12.02 -3.27
C ILE A 8 -5.59 11.74 -3.54
N GLY A 9 -6.07 12.16 -4.73
CA GLY A 9 -7.41 11.91 -5.19
C GLY A 9 -7.74 10.42 -5.17
N GLY A 10 -8.36 9.97 -4.09
CA GLY A 10 -9.05 8.69 -3.99
C GLY A 10 -10.55 8.94 -4.00
N PRO A 11 -11.40 7.90 -4.12
CA PRO A 11 -12.82 8.09 -4.00
C PRO A 11 -13.12 8.78 -2.68
N PRO A 12 -14.13 9.68 -2.63
CA PRO A 12 -14.55 10.27 -1.39
C PRO A 12 -14.87 9.15 -0.40
N LEU A 13 -14.13 9.09 0.69
CA LEU A 13 -14.41 8.15 1.78
C LEU A 13 -15.80 8.49 2.29
N ALA A 14 -16.76 7.57 2.17
CA ALA A 14 -18.14 7.75 2.63
C ALA A 14 -18.24 8.05 4.15
N ALA A 15 -17.15 7.77 4.88
CA ALA A 15 -16.94 8.20 6.26
C ALA A 15 -15.43 8.41 6.47
N GLY A 16 -15.07 9.47 7.21
CA GLY A 16 -13.69 9.68 7.65
C GLY A 16 -13.15 8.48 8.47
N PRO A 17 -11.84 8.40 8.72
CA PRO A 17 -11.25 7.31 9.50
C PRO A 17 -11.92 7.22 10.87
N ARG A 18 -12.26 5.99 11.32
CA ARG A 18 -12.84 5.75 12.65
C ARG A 18 -11.95 6.29 13.76
N ASN A 19 -10.64 6.16 13.59
CA ASN A 19 -9.62 6.73 14.45
C ASN A 19 -8.60 7.48 13.60
N PRO A 20 -8.62 8.84 13.59
CA PRO A 20 -7.65 9.62 12.82
C PRO A 20 -6.23 9.53 13.39
N GLY A 21 -6.07 9.09 14.65
CA GLY A 21 -4.80 9.15 15.36
C GLY A 21 -4.37 10.57 15.72
N ALA A 22 -3.17 10.71 16.26
CA ALA A 22 -2.56 12.01 16.51
C ALA A 22 -2.26 12.74 15.17
N PRO A 23 -2.29 14.08 15.13
CA PRO A 23 -1.98 14.86 13.93
C PRO A 23 -0.60 14.54 13.34
N GLU A 24 0.34 14.10 14.16
CA GLU A 24 1.71 13.74 13.77
C GLU A 24 1.84 12.32 13.21
N PHE A 25 0.79 11.51 13.24
CA PHE A 25 0.84 10.12 12.78
C PHE A 25 1.33 9.98 11.32
N PRO A 26 0.92 10.81 10.35
CA PRO A 26 1.46 10.78 8.99
C PRO A 26 2.97 10.97 8.95
N ARG A 27 3.50 11.89 9.77
CA ARG A 27 4.94 12.14 9.89
C ARG A 27 5.67 10.92 10.48
N LEU A 28 5.09 10.26 11.48
CA LEU A 28 5.66 9.04 12.07
C LEU A 28 5.79 7.93 11.02
N ILE A 29 4.76 7.67 10.22
CA ILE A 29 4.78 6.65 9.16
C ILE A 29 5.79 7.01 8.07
N GLN A 30 5.90 8.28 7.71
CA GLN A 30 6.89 8.73 6.73
C GLN A 30 8.32 8.55 7.25
N ALA A 31 8.58 8.85 8.52
CA ALA A 31 9.87 8.64 9.17
C ALA A 31 10.23 7.15 9.22
N LEU A 32 9.27 6.28 9.55
CA LEU A 32 9.46 4.83 9.55
C LEU A 32 9.80 4.29 8.16
N ARG A 33 9.11 4.75 7.11
CA ARG A 33 9.42 4.37 5.72
C ARG A 33 10.83 4.80 5.31
N LEU A 34 11.23 6.02 5.66
CA LEU A 34 12.57 6.50 5.40
C LEU A 34 13.62 5.69 6.16
N LEU A 35 13.34 5.32 7.40
CA LEU A 35 14.22 4.45 8.19
C LEU A 35 14.41 3.09 7.53
N GLN A 36 13.34 2.43 7.11
CA GLN A 36 13.39 1.15 6.39
C GLN A 36 14.28 1.25 5.13
N GLU A 37 14.11 2.31 4.35
CA GLU A 37 14.92 2.59 3.17
C GLU A 37 16.41 2.76 3.52
N ARG A 38 16.71 3.53 4.58
CA ARG A 38 18.09 3.79 5.04
C ARG A 38 18.76 2.53 5.56
N VAL A 39 18.07 1.76 6.40
CA VAL A 39 18.60 0.48 6.92
C VAL A 39 18.89 -0.50 5.79
N THR A 40 17.99 -0.60 4.81
CA THR A 40 18.17 -1.50 3.67
C THR A 40 19.37 -1.09 2.78
N ALA A 41 19.65 0.19 2.67
CA ALA A 41 20.68 0.73 1.77
C ALA A 41 22.06 0.89 2.44
N ALA A 42 22.15 0.70 3.76
CA ALA A 42 23.34 1.01 4.54
C ALA A 42 24.20 -0.22 4.85
N ASP A 43 25.51 0.02 5.02
CA ASP A 43 26.49 -0.91 5.59
C ASP A 43 27.34 -0.14 6.60
N PRO A 44 26.77 0.21 7.78
CA PRO A 44 27.45 1.02 8.77
C PRO A 44 28.41 0.20 9.66
N PRO A 45 29.39 0.84 10.32
CA PRO A 45 30.25 0.19 11.30
C PRO A 45 29.47 -0.28 12.53
N SER A 46 30.04 -1.23 13.29
CA SER A 46 29.37 -1.97 14.37
C SER A 46 28.82 -1.06 15.49
N ASP A 47 29.52 -0.02 15.85
CA ASP A 47 29.11 0.96 16.86
C ASP A 47 27.84 1.71 16.43
N VAL A 48 27.77 2.13 15.18
CA VAL A 48 26.57 2.77 14.60
C VAL A 48 25.40 1.80 14.54
N VAL A 49 25.63 0.53 14.18
CA VAL A 49 24.58 -0.52 14.20
C VAL A 49 24.03 -0.71 15.61
N THR A 50 24.92 -0.78 16.62
CA THR A 50 24.52 -0.95 18.01
C THR A 50 23.69 0.24 18.51
N GLU A 51 24.12 1.47 18.27
CA GLU A 51 23.40 2.68 18.67
C GLU A 51 22.02 2.76 17.99
N ALA A 52 21.95 2.42 16.71
CA ALA A 52 20.68 2.39 15.97
C ALA A 52 19.72 1.34 16.52
N ALA A 53 20.20 0.14 16.82
CA ALA A 53 19.39 -0.93 17.41
C ALA A 53 18.82 -0.50 18.77
N GLU A 54 19.67 -0.01 19.68
CA GLU A 54 19.23 0.46 21.01
C GLU A 54 18.20 1.59 20.92
N THR A 55 18.35 2.48 19.93
CA THR A 55 17.40 3.58 19.69
C THR A 55 16.04 3.06 19.27
N LEU A 56 16.01 2.08 18.36
CA LEU A 56 14.77 1.46 17.90
C LEU A 56 14.08 0.62 18.99
N GLU A 57 14.86 -0.09 19.82
CA GLU A 57 14.36 -0.83 20.97
C GLU A 57 13.70 0.12 22.00
N LYS A 58 14.32 1.25 22.31
CA LYS A 58 13.76 2.27 23.19
C LYS A 58 12.46 2.86 22.62
N LEU A 59 12.43 3.15 21.33
CA LEU A 59 11.23 3.65 20.66
C LEU A 59 10.10 2.60 20.70
N SER A 60 10.41 1.34 20.43
CA SER A 60 9.46 0.24 20.51
C SER A 60 8.84 0.12 21.92
N ALA A 61 9.68 0.14 22.96
CA ALA A 61 9.23 0.12 24.35
C ALA A 61 8.36 1.35 24.72
N THR A 62 8.64 2.51 24.14
CA THR A 62 7.83 3.72 24.34
C THR A 62 6.41 3.57 23.76
N LEU A 63 6.24 2.82 22.67
CA LEU A 63 4.96 2.62 22.00
C LEU A 63 4.14 1.47 22.59
N GLU A 64 4.77 0.48 23.25
CA GLU A 64 4.12 -0.73 23.79
C GLU A 64 2.88 -0.43 24.67
N PRO A 65 2.92 0.54 25.61
CA PRO A 65 1.77 0.84 26.48
C PRO A 65 0.53 1.39 25.75
N PHE A 66 0.68 1.78 24.48
CA PHE A 66 -0.39 2.34 23.65
C PHE A 66 -0.96 1.33 22.66
N SER A 67 -0.71 0.03 22.88
CA SER A 67 -1.32 -1.04 22.10
C SER A 67 -2.83 -1.05 22.27
N VAL A 68 -3.55 -1.15 21.15
CA VAL A 68 -5.01 -1.13 21.08
C VAL A 68 -5.52 -2.35 20.31
N SER A 69 -6.84 -2.57 20.35
CA SER A 69 -7.47 -3.59 19.51
C SER A 69 -7.35 -3.26 18.01
N GLU A 70 -7.46 -4.25 17.13
CA GLU A 70 -7.44 -4.06 15.67
C GLU A 70 -8.44 -2.99 15.21
N ALA A 71 -9.64 -2.96 15.81
CA ALA A 71 -10.68 -2.01 15.44
C ALA A 71 -10.35 -0.54 15.79
N GLU A 72 -9.43 -0.33 16.74
CA GLU A 72 -9.01 0.98 17.23
C GLU A 72 -7.66 1.44 16.66
N GLN A 73 -6.91 0.54 16.01
CA GLN A 73 -5.60 0.89 15.44
C GLN A 73 -5.74 1.94 14.33
N VAL A 74 -4.74 2.81 14.22
CA VAL A 74 -4.67 3.87 13.20
C VAL A 74 -4.10 3.32 11.89
N ALA A 75 -3.00 2.57 11.97
CA ALA A 75 -2.33 1.98 10.81
C ALA A 75 -3.25 0.98 10.10
N GLY A 76 -3.33 1.08 8.77
CA GLY A 76 -4.21 0.26 7.95
C GLY A 76 -5.64 0.80 7.77
N HIS A 77 -6.06 1.78 8.59
CA HIS A 77 -7.40 2.36 8.53
C HIS A 77 -7.44 3.81 7.99
N ARG A 78 -6.26 4.40 7.74
CA ARG A 78 -6.11 5.75 7.18
C ARG A 78 -6.04 5.70 5.66
N LEU A 79 -7.20 5.51 5.00
CA LEU A 79 -7.30 5.44 3.54
C LEU A 79 -6.90 6.76 2.84
N ASP A 80 -6.86 7.85 3.57
CA ASP A 80 -6.38 9.16 3.16
C ASP A 80 -4.84 9.27 3.14
N LEU A 81 -4.13 8.27 3.69
CA LEU A 81 -2.67 8.24 3.72
C LEU A 81 -2.12 7.19 2.75
N PRO A 82 -0.92 7.44 2.17
CA PRO A 82 -0.22 6.45 1.36
C PRO A 82 -0.08 5.11 2.09
N GLY A 83 -0.45 4.00 1.41
CA GLY A 83 -0.43 2.66 2.00
C GLY A 83 -1.31 2.54 3.24
N ARG A 84 -2.41 3.28 3.32
CA ARG A 84 -3.35 3.29 4.45
C ARG A 84 -2.70 3.62 5.80
N GLY A 85 -1.63 4.42 5.81
CA GLY A 85 -0.86 4.72 7.02
C GLY A 85 -0.05 3.52 7.54
N GLN A 86 0.22 2.50 6.74
CA GLN A 86 1.13 1.40 7.05
C GLN A 86 2.49 1.59 6.36
N ALA A 87 3.55 1.12 6.98
CA ALA A 87 4.89 1.20 6.40
C ALA A 87 5.19 0.06 5.40
N LEU A 88 4.47 -1.06 5.46
CA LEU A 88 4.66 -2.23 4.60
C LEU A 88 4.12 -2.01 3.18
N LEU A 89 2.92 -1.45 3.07
CA LEU A 89 2.26 -1.27 1.77
C LEU A 89 3.01 -0.26 0.91
N PRO A 90 3.33 -0.60 -0.36
CA PRO A 90 3.94 0.38 -1.27
C PRO A 90 3.03 1.60 -1.42
N PRO A 91 3.54 2.82 -1.18
CA PRO A 91 2.76 4.02 -1.41
C PRO A 91 2.59 4.24 -2.91
N TYR A 92 1.39 4.55 -3.35
CA TYR A 92 1.10 4.96 -4.72
C TYR A 92 0.31 6.27 -4.75
N GLU A 93 0.46 7.00 -5.83
CA GLU A 93 -0.21 8.27 -6.11
C GLU A 93 -1.33 8.01 -7.09
N VAL A 94 -2.57 8.32 -6.72
CA VAL A 94 -3.73 8.20 -7.59
C VAL A 94 -3.76 9.39 -8.54
N ALA A 95 -3.80 9.13 -9.84
CA ALA A 95 -3.99 10.14 -10.87
C ALA A 95 -5.47 10.26 -11.29
N GLU A 96 -6.14 9.11 -11.43
CA GLU A 96 -7.55 9.04 -11.83
C GLU A 96 -8.23 7.92 -11.03
N TRP A 97 -9.47 8.15 -10.61
CA TRP A 97 -10.28 7.16 -9.89
C TRP A 97 -11.76 7.36 -10.18
N ASP A 98 -12.41 6.29 -10.61
CA ASP A 98 -13.86 6.20 -10.68
C ASP A 98 -14.35 4.84 -10.12
N GLU A 99 -15.63 4.51 -10.29
CA GLU A 99 -16.22 3.26 -9.79
C GLU A 99 -15.70 2.00 -10.50
N HIS A 100 -15.08 2.16 -11.66
CA HIS A 100 -14.68 1.04 -12.53
C HIS A 100 -13.21 1.04 -12.89
N HIS A 101 -12.51 2.15 -12.67
CA HIS A 101 -11.12 2.31 -13.13
C HIS A 101 -10.28 3.12 -12.16
N VAL A 102 -9.00 2.76 -12.08
CA VAL A 102 -7.96 3.50 -11.37
C VAL A 102 -6.74 3.61 -12.25
N LEU A 103 -6.21 4.84 -12.36
CA LEU A 103 -4.87 5.10 -12.84
C LEU A 103 -4.05 5.67 -11.69
N ALA A 104 -2.94 5.02 -11.36
CA ALA A 104 -2.04 5.42 -10.31
C ALA A 104 -0.58 5.30 -10.74
N HIS A 105 0.30 5.88 -9.94
CA HIS A 105 1.74 5.74 -10.10
C HIS A 105 2.37 5.26 -8.80
N VAL A 106 3.34 4.36 -8.93
CA VAL A 106 4.09 3.84 -7.80
C VAL A 106 5.58 3.93 -8.06
N ARG A 107 6.35 4.20 -7.01
CA ARG A 107 7.81 4.11 -7.03
C ARG A 107 8.23 3.09 -5.99
N LEU A 108 8.77 1.97 -6.44
CA LEU A 108 9.33 0.97 -5.53
C LEU A 108 10.77 1.35 -5.17
N THR A 109 11.07 1.40 -3.89
CA THR A 109 12.37 1.79 -3.36
C THR A 109 13.23 0.56 -3.04
N ARG A 110 14.45 0.77 -2.55
CA ARG A 110 15.36 -0.32 -2.14
C ARG A 110 14.78 -1.20 -1.03
N PHE A 111 13.87 -0.71 -0.22
CA PHE A 111 13.18 -1.52 0.79
C PHE A 111 12.44 -2.73 0.15
N TYR A 112 11.95 -2.55 -1.07
CA TYR A 112 11.23 -3.58 -1.82
C TYR A 112 12.12 -4.37 -2.80
N LEU A 113 13.45 -4.24 -2.68
CA LEU A 113 14.38 -4.92 -3.58
C LEU A 113 14.40 -6.43 -3.33
N GLY A 114 14.22 -7.18 -4.40
CA GLY A 114 14.61 -8.58 -4.50
C GLY A 114 16.05 -8.68 -5.07
N ARG A 115 16.27 -9.63 -5.97
CA ARG A 115 17.55 -9.77 -6.66
C ARG A 115 17.55 -8.95 -7.96
N ASN A 116 18.14 -7.75 -7.95
CA ASN A 116 18.23 -6.81 -9.10
C ASN A 116 16.87 -6.33 -9.65
N ALA A 117 15.78 -6.54 -8.92
CA ALA A 117 14.43 -6.16 -9.31
C ALA A 117 13.56 -5.99 -8.07
N ALA A 118 12.33 -5.50 -8.24
CA ALA A 118 11.33 -5.53 -7.18
C ALA A 118 11.06 -6.98 -6.73
N HIS A 119 10.96 -7.20 -5.42
CA HIS A 119 10.60 -8.50 -4.88
C HIS A 119 9.20 -8.91 -5.36
N GLY A 120 9.04 -10.14 -5.86
CA GLY A 120 7.76 -10.59 -6.41
C GLY A 120 6.58 -10.44 -5.45
N GLY A 121 6.79 -10.70 -4.16
CA GLY A 121 5.76 -10.55 -3.14
C GLY A 121 5.25 -9.11 -2.96
N VAL A 122 6.07 -8.08 -3.26
CA VAL A 122 5.59 -6.70 -3.20
C VAL A 122 4.61 -6.37 -4.32
N LEU A 123 4.74 -7.03 -5.48
CA LEU A 123 3.79 -6.86 -6.57
C LEU A 123 2.43 -7.48 -6.22
N CYS A 124 2.43 -8.65 -5.55
CA CYS A 124 1.20 -9.24 -5.02
C CYS A 124 0.53 -8.29 -4.01
N LEU A 125 1.31 -7.72 -3.08
CA LEU A 125 0.82 -6.78 -2.08
C LEU A 125 0.24 -5.51 -2.72
N LEU A 126 0.92 -4.97 -3.75
CA LEU A 126 0.48 -3.78 -4.48
C LEU A 126 -0.83 -4.05 -5.24
N PHE A 127 -0.93 -5.20 -5.93
CA PHE A 127 -2.14 -5.56 -6.66
C PHE A 127 -3.30 -5.86 -5.70
N ASP A 128 -3.09 -6.59 -4.60
CA ASP A 128 -4.15 -6.84 -3.62
C ASP A 128 -4.70 -5.53 -3.06
N GLU A 129 -3.84 -4.58 -2.76
CA GLU A 129 -4.24 -3.27 -2.25
C GLU A 129 -5.07 -2.47 -3.26
N ILE A 130 -4.59 -2.31 -4.51
CA ILE A 130 -5.28 -1.47 -5.49
C ILE A 130 -6.57 -2.10 -6.00
N LEU A 131 -6.54 -3.42 -6.30
CA LEU A 131 -7.72 -4.14 -6.75
C LEU A 131 -8.77 -4.25 -5.64
N GLY A 132 -8.33 -4.50 -4.40
CA GLY A 132 -9.19 -4.55 -3.24
C GLY A 132 -9.85 -3.20 -2.96
N ARG A 133 -9.11 -2.09 -3.06
CA ARG A 133 -9.68 -0.74 -2.93
C ARG A 133 -10.72 -0.45 -4.02
N LEU A 134 -10.42 -0.79 -5.27
CA LEU A 134 -11.34 -0.59 -6.38
C LEU A 134 -12.62 -1.43 -6.19
N ALA A 135 -12.49 -2.71 -5.83
CA ALA A 135 -13.62 -3.59 -5.55
C ALA A 135 -14.50 -3.12 -4.36
N ASN A 136 -13.92 -2.32 -3.46
CA ASN A 136 -14.58 -1.75 -2.29
C ASN A 136 -15.03 -0.28 -2.49
N THR A 137 -15.06 0.22 -3.72
CA THR A 137 -15.61 1.55 -4.02
C THR A 137 -17.12 1.61 -3.78
N GLY A 138 -17.83 0.47 -3.89
CA GLY A 138 -19.26 0.32 -3.61
C GLY A 138 -19.59 0.29 -2.10
N PRO A 139 -20.90 0.20 -1.76
CA PRO A 139 -21.36 0.28 -0.37
C PRO A 139 -21.09 -0.97 0.47
N SER A 140 -20.72 -2.08 -0.14
CA SER A 140 -20.52 -3.38 0.53
C SER A 140 -19.05 -3.70 0.65
N LEU A 141 -18.58 -3.99 1.87
CA LEU A 141 -17.21 -4.46 2.10
C LEU A 141 -17.01 -5.83 1.45
N ALA A 142 -15.96 -5.98 0.66
CA ALA A 142 -15.57 -7.22 0.00
C ALA A 142 -14.22 -7.73 0.53
N ARG A 143 -14.01 -9.04 0.48
CA ARG A 143 -12.76 -9.72 0.82
C ARG A 143 -12.18 -10.41 -0.41
N THR A 144 -10.87 -10.46 -0.48
CA THR A 144 -10.14 -11.17 -1.52
C THR A 144 -10.41 -12.67 -1.42
N ALA A 145 -10.99 -13.24 -2.49
CA ALA A 145 -11.19 -14.69 -2.60
C ALA A 145 -10.03 -15.36 -3.32
N TYR A 146 -9.49 -14.72 -4.36
CA TYR A 146 -8.23 -15.08 -4.97
C TYR A 146 -7.57 -13.86 -5.63
N LEU A 147 -6.26 -13.96 -5.80
CA LEU A 147 -5.42 -13.04 -6.57
C LEU A 147 -4.41 -13.85 -7.37
N HIS A 148 -4.41 -13.69 -8.69
CA HIS A 148 -3.39 -14.24 -9.58
C HIS A 148 -2.51 -13.11 -10.10
N VAL A 149 -1.20 -13.23 -9.94
CA VAL A 149 -0.23 -12.26 -10.45
C VAL A 149 0.69 -12.93 -11.45
N ASN A 150 0.76 -12.36 -12.64
CA ASN A 150 1.65 -12.80 -13.70
C ASN A 150 2.83 -11.84 -13.81
N TYR A 151 4.03 -12.38 -13.72
CA TYR A 151 5.27 -11.64 -13.90
C TYR A 151 5.65 -11.69 -15.38
N ARG A 152 5.46 -10.57 -16.11
CA ARG A 152 5.68 -10.47 -17.55
C ARG A 152 7.10 -10.05 -17.90
N GLY A 153 7.74 -9.34 -16.98
CA GLY A 153 9.10 -8.86 -17.13
C GLY A 153 9.72 -8.49 -15.79
N VAL A 154 10.94 -7.98 -15.84
CA VAL A 154 11.63 -7.44 -14.68
C VAL A 154 10.97 -6.13 -14.28
N THR A 155 10.46 -6.04 -13.07
CA THR A 155 9.95 -4.78 -12.52
C THR A 155 11.10 -4.04 -11.83
N PRO A 156 11.55 -2.87 -12.34
CA PRO A 156 12.66 -2.15 -11.74
C PRO A 156 12.24 -1.46 -10.43
N ILE A 157 13.24 -1.16 -9.58
CA ILE A 157 13.09 -0.21 -8.47
C ILE A 157 13.68 1.14 -8.87
N GLY A 158 13.11 2.22 -8.31
CA GLY A 158 13.53 3.60 -8.57
C GLY A 158 12.68 4.34 -9.61
N PRO A 159 12.39 3.82 -10.81
CA PRO A 159 11.49 4.47 -11.75
C PRO A 159 10.09 4.68 -11.22
N ARG A 160 9.36 5.65 -11.81
CA ARG A 160 7.93 5.85 -11.62
C ARG A 160 7.17 4.92 -12.55
N LEU A 161 6.56 3.89 -11.98
CA LEU A 161 5.79 2.89 -12.69
C LEU A 161 4.32 3.33 -12.79
N ARG A 162 3.65 2.99 -13.90
CA ARG A 162 2.23 3.22 -14.12
C ARG A 162 1.45 1.99 -13.68
N LEU A 163 0.48 2.18 -12.81
CA LEU A 163 -0.38 1.15 -12.26
C LEU A 163 -1.83 1.43 -12.66
N GLU A 164 -2.45 0.49 -13.34
CA GLU A 164 -3.84 0.56 -13.77
C GLU A 164 -4.64 -0.58 -13.14
N ALA A 165 -5.89 -0.31 -12.80
CA ALA A 165 -6.83 -1.32 -12.36
C ALA A 165 -8.22 -1.05 -12.93
N SER A 166 -8.97 -2.13 -13.25
CA SER A 166 -10.31 -2.04 -13.82
C SER A 166 -11.23 -3.10 -13.23
N VAL A 167 -12.51 -2.73 -13.05
CA VAL A 167 -13.57 -3.71 -12.79
C VAL A 167 -13.95 -4.37 -14.11
N ASP A 168 -13.71 -5.67 -14.23
CA ASP A 168 -14.03 -6.42 -15.45
C ASP A 168 -15.51 -6.76 -15.51
N ARG A 169 -16.10 -7.21 -14.37
CA ARG A 169 -17.51 -7.54 -14.23
C ARG A 169 -17.91 -7.71 -12.78
N VAL A 170 -19.22 -7.56 -12.53
CA VAL A 170 -19.86 -7.84 -11.24
C VAL A 170 -20.94 -8.87 -11.42
N GLU A 171 -20.91 -9.94 -10.62
CA GLU A 171 -21.88 -11.04 -10.64
C GLU A 171 -22.42 -11.27 -9.22
N GLY A 172 -23.56 -10.65 -8.90
CA GLY A 172 -24.12 -10.67 -7.55
C GLY A 172 -23.13 -10.09 -6.54
N ARG A 173 -22.60 -10.91 -5.63
CA ARG A 173 -21.60 -10.50 -4.63
C ARG A 173 -20.15 -10.55 -5.13
N LYS A 174 -19.92 -11.07 -6.33
CA LYS A 174 -18.59 -11.28 -6.90
C LYS A 174 -18.19 -10.09 -7.76
N CYS A 175 -17.07 -9.46 -7.44
CA CYS A 175 -16.43 -8.42 -8.23
C CYS A 175 -15.12 -8.97 -8.79
N PHE A 176 -15.02 -9.08 -10.11
CA PHE A 176 -13.83 -9.49 -10.83
C PHE A 176 -13.10 -8.23 -11.29
N VAL A 177 -11.84 -8.13 -10.93
CA VAL A 177 -11.00 -6.97 -11.22
C VAL A 177 -9.68 -7.42 -11.81
N SER A 178 -9.12 -6.61 -12.68
CA SER A 178 -7.78 -6.81 -13.25
C SER A 178 -6.91 -5.58 -13.08
N GLY A 179 -5.60 -5.78 -13.12
CA GLY A 179 -4.62 -4.70 -13.01
C GLY A 179 -3.39 -4.93 -13.86
N ARG A 180 -2.69 -3.85 -14.19
CA ARG A 180 -1.46 -3.85 -14.99
C ARG A 180 -0.44 -2.89 -14.41
N LEU A 181 0.81 -3.32 -14.40
CA LEU A 181 1.95 -2.51 -13.98
C LEU A 181 2.93 -2.35 -15.15
N HIS A 182 3.25 -1.10 -15.48
CA HIS A 182 4.13 -0.77 -16.59
C HIS A 182 5.33 0.06 -16.16
N ASP A 183 6.47 -0.22 -16.78
CA ASP A 183 7.65 0.65 -16.82
C ASP A 183 7.72 1.28 -18.22
N GLY A 184 7.34 2.55 -18.35
CA GLY A 184 7.08 3.17 -19.65
C GLY A 184 6.02 2.38 -20.42
N ASP A 185 6.37 1.89 -21.62
CA ASP A 185 5.50 1.07 -22.47
C ASP A 185 5.60 -0.43 -22.18
N THR A 186 6.51 -0.85 -21.31
CA THR A 186 6.76 -2.27 -21.01
C THR A 186 5.83 -2.76 -19.91
N LEU A 187 4.98 -3.74 -20.21
CA LEU A 187 4.19 -4.46 -19.21
C LEU A 187 5.12 -5.34 -18.37
N THR A 188 5.29 -5.03 -17.10
CA THR A 188 6.16 -5.79 -16.18
C THR A 188 5.39 -6.83 -15.37
N ALA A 189 4.14 -6.55 -15.04
CA ALA A 189 3.25 -7.50 -14.37
C ALA A 189 1.78 -7.18 -14.67
N ASP A 190 0.94 -8.20 -14.63
CA ASP A 190 -0.51 -8.06 -14.59
C ASP A 190 -1.11 -8.96 -13.50
N ALA A 191 -2.32 -8.63 -13.10
CA ALA A 191 -3.03 -9.40 -12.09
C ALA A 191 -4.53 -9.47 -12.40
N GLU A 192 -5.16 -10.55 -11.94
CA GLU A 192 -6.61 -10.70 -11.85
C GLU A 192 -7.01 -11.12 -10.43
N GLY A 193 -8.11 -10.58 -9.93
CA GLY A 193 -8.61 -10.88 -8.60
C GLY A 193 -10.13 -11.05 -8.57
N LEU A 194 -10.57 -11.88 -7.64
CA LEU A 194 -11.97 -11.98 -7.26
C LEU A 194 -12.14 -11.48 -5.84
N PHE A 195 -13.01 -10.51 -5.69
CA PHE A 195 -13.44 -9.98 -4.39
C PHE A 195 -14.91 -10.33 -4.17
N VAL A 196 -15.24 -10.75 -2.96
CA VAL A 196 -16.61 -11.20 -2.63
C VAL A 196 -17.16 -10.34 -1.50
N SER A 197 -18.27 -9.65 -1.77
CA SER A 197 -18.97 -8.84 -0.76
C SER A 197 -19.42 -9.70 0.39
N LEU A 198 -19.17 -9.23 1.61
CA LEU A 198 -19.55 -9.90 2.85
C LEU A 198 -21.07 -9.92 3.02
N LEU A 199 -21.58 -10.98 3.61
CA LEU A 199 -22.95 -11.03 4.11
C LEU A 199 -23.04 -10.30 5.47
N PRO A 200 -24.24 -9.81 5.85
CA PRO A 200 -24.42 -9.23 7.18
C PRO A 200 -23.91 -10.18 8.28
N GLY A 201 -23.04 -9.66 9.17
CA GLY A 201 -22.48 -10.43 10.29
C GLY A 201 -21.24 -11.28 9.96
N GLN A 202 -20.75 -11.27 8.73
CA GLN A 202 -19.44 -11.85 8.39
C GLN A 202 -18.31 -10.88 8.78
N PRO A 203 -17.17 -11.40 9.30
CA PRO A 203 -15.99 -10.61 9.67
C PRO A 203 -15.24 -10.08 8.44
#